data_1b9b41d15364d7741ced5ec3d86eb08c
#
_entry.id   1b9b41d15364d7741ced5ec3d86eb08c
#
_cell.length_a   1.000
_cell.length_b   1.000
_cell.length_c   1.000
_cell.angle_alpha   90.00
_cell.angle_beta   90.00
_cell.angle_gamma   90.00
#
_symmetry.space_group_name_H-M   'P 1'
#
loop_
_entity.id
_entity.type
_entity.pdbx_description
1 polymer ?
#
loop_
_entity_poly.entity_id
_entity_poly.type
_entity_poly.pdbx_seq_one_letter_code
_entity_poly.pdbx_strand_id
1 'polypeptide(L)'
;MARSQAGGGRRVDWFAAGLGLVLAVVIRLVGETLLFPNHRSQLVSQGLLIFGALLAGGFLAGLVGPIGGATWNGIIVAVGFIVVAELAAAIGPVGPLGSAGLDTLGLVIDDVLILSGGTIGGLAAGLVRRRTAR
;
A
#
# COMPACT_ATOMS: atom_id res chain seq x y z
N MET A 1 13.43 9.74 -41.67
CA MET A 1 13.02 8.60 -40.83
C MET A 1 12.61 9.11 -39.46
N ALA A 2 11.34 9.39 -39.28
CA ALA A 2 10.78 9.84 -38.00
C ALA A 2 10.59 8.61 -37.10
N ARG A 3 11.42 8.50 -36.08
CA ARG A 3 11.19 7.53 -34.99
C ARG A 3 9.92 7.93 -34.25
N SER A 4 8.89 7.16 -34.47
CA SER A 4 7.66 7.16 -33.72
C SER A 4 7.98 6.96 -32.21
N GLN A 5 8.05 8.04 -31.47
CA GLN A 5 8.00 8.01 -30.02
C GLN A 5 6.56 7.87 -29.55
N ALA A 6 5.88 6.86 -30.07
CA ALA A 6 4.56 6.48 -29.62
C ALA A 6 4.70 5.53 -28.43
N GLY A 7 4.27 5.96 -27.26
CA GLY A 7 3.93 5.10 -26.15
C GLY A 7 4.86 5.15 -24.94
N GLY A 8 5.02 6.31 -24.33
CA GLY A 8 5.34 6.41 -22.90
C GLY A 8 4.16 5.88 -22.07
N GLY A 9 3.69 4.67 -22.38
CA GLY A 9 2.62 4.00 -21.66
C GLY A 9 3.00 3.91 -20.20
N ARG A 10 2.05 4.22 -19.34
CA ARG A 10 2.06 4.01 -17.88
C ARG A 10 2.37 2.53 -17.59
N ARG A 11 3.66 2.14 -17.70
CA ARG A 11 4.06 0.76 -17.44
C ARG A 11 4.13 0.58 -15.95
N VAL A 12 3.26 -0.27 -15.47
CA VAL A 12 3.33 -0.82 -14.12
C VAL A 12 4.56 -1.70 -14.05
N ASP A 13 5.37 -1.47 -13.02
CA ASP A 13 6.48 -2.33 -12.69
C ASP A 13 6.07 -3.27 -11.55
N TRP A 14 5.75 -4.50 -11.90
CA TRP A 14 5.31 -5.52 -10.95
C TRP A 14 6.36 -5.87 -9.90
N PHE A 15 7.64 -5.76 -10.26
CA PHE A 15 8.73 -5.99 -9.32
C PHE A 15 8.80 -4.87 -8.28
N ALA A 16 8.73 -3.62 -8.73
CA ALA A 16 8.70 -2.46 -7.85
C ALA A 16 7.46 -2.47 -6.93
N ALA A 17 6.30 -2.81 -7.48
CA ALA A 17 5.07 -2.94 -6.71
C ALA A 17 5.17 -4.08 -5.68
N GLY A 18 5.74 -5.22 -6.05
CA GLY A 18 5.99 -6.34 -5.15
C GLY A 18 6.91 -5.99 -3.99
N LEU A 19 8.00 -5.28 -4.25
CA LEU A 19 8.91 -4.80 -3.20
C LEU A 19 8.20 -3.84 -2.23
N GLY A 20 7.41 -2.91 -2.76
CA GLY A 20 6.63 -1.99 -1.94
C GLY A 20 5.59 -2.70 -1.08
N LEU A 21 4.93 -3.73 -1.63
CA LEU A 21 3.96 -4.54 -0.90
C LEU A 21 4.62 -5.32 0.24
N VAL A 22 5.74 -5.98 -0.03
CA VAL A 22 6.52 -6.70 1.00
C VAL A 22 6.92 -5.76 2.12
N LEU A 23 7.45 -4.57 1.79
CA LEU A 23 7.81 -3.58 2.79
C LEU A 23 6.61 -3.15 3.64
N ALA A 24 5.46 -2.87 3.02
CA ALA A 24 4.25 -2.48 3.75
C ALA A 24 3.79 -3.58 4.71
N VAL A 25 3.79 -4.85 4.27
CA VAL A 25 3.42 -5.99 5.11
C VAL A 25 4.40 -6.16 6.27
N VAL A 26 5.71 -6.05 6.03
CA VAL A 26 6.73 -6.17 7.07
C VAL A 26 6.58 -5.05 8.11
N ILE A 27 6.42 -3.80 7.68
CA ILE A 27 6.21 -2.67 8.61
C ILE A 27 4.94 -2.90 9.46
N ARG A 28 3.86 -3.37 8.85
CA ARG A 28 2.63 -3.68 9.57
C ARG A 28 2.87 -4.76 10.63
N LEU A 29 3.42 -5.90 10.27
CA LEU A 29 3.65 -7.03 11.17
C LEU A 29 4.59 -6.64 12.33
N VAL A 30 5.70 -5.97 12.02
CA VAL A 30 6.64 -5.50 13.03
C VAL A 30 6.01 -4.42 13.90
N GLY A 31 5.28 -3.50 13.30
CA GLY A 31 4.59 -2.43 14.04
C GLY A 31 3.51 -2.98 14.99
N GLU A 32 2.71 -3.95 14.53
CA GLU A 32 1.69 -4.60 15.38
C GLU A 32 2.34 -5.31 16.57
N THR A 33 3.42 -6.03 16.36
CA THR A 33 4.10 -6.77 17.45
C THR A 33 4.80 -5.86 18.45
N LEU A 34 5.40 -4.75 17.98
CA LEU A 34 6.16 -3.85 18.85
C LEU A 34 5.28 -2.81 19.56
N LEU A 35 4.27 -2.28 18.86
CA LEU A 35 3.46 -1.17 19.38
C LEU A 35 2.22 -1.65 20.15
N PHE A 36 1.72 -2.86 19.85
CA PHE A 36 0.48 -3.37 20.44
C PHE A 36 0.63 -4.76 21.11
N PRO A 37 1.56 -4.96 22.03
CA PRO A 37 1.83 -6.28 22.63
C PRO A 37 0.64 -6.85 23.41
N ASN A 38 -0.34 -6.02 23.81
CA ASN A 38 -1.47 -6.43 24.67
C ASN A 38 -2.82 -6.49 23.92
N HIS A 39 -2.83 -6.52 22.60
CA HIS A 39 -4.04 -6.64 21.76
C HIS A 39 -5.19 -5.64 22.09
N ARG A 40 -4.92 -4.58 22.84
CA ARG A 40 -5.89 -3.50 23.03
C ARG A 40 -5.87 -2.64 21.79
N SER A 41 -6.75 -2.99 20.85
CA SER A 41 -6.92 -2.29 19.59
C SER A 41 -7.42 -0.86 19.83
N GLN A 42 -6.51 0.09 19.74
CA GLN A 42 -6.89 1.48 19.53
C GLN A 42 -7.01 1.65 18.01
N LEU A 43 -8.23 1.65 17.49
CA LEU A 43 -8.55 1.73 16.05
C LEU A 43 -7.76 2.85 15.34
N VAL A 44 -7.60 4.00 15.99
CA VAL A 44 -6.87 5.14 15.43
C VAL A 44 -5.38 4.85 15.23
N SER A 45 -4.74 4.21 16.20
CA SER A 45 -3.29 3.90 16.11
C SER A 45 -3.01 2.77 15.11
N GLN A 46 -3.90 1.82 14.96
CA GLN A 46 -3.80 0.79 13.92
C GLN A 46 -3.96 1.39 12.53
N GLY A 47 -4.96 2.27 12.32
CA GLY A 47 -5.15 2.98 11.06
C GLY A 47 -3.94 3.81 10.66
N LEU A 48 -3.32 4.52 11.61
CA LEU A 48 -2.09 5.29 11.38
C LEU A 48 -0.90 4.39 11.02
N LEU A 49 -0.77 3.23 11.67
CA LEU A 49 0.29 2.26 11.34
C LEU A 49 0.11 1.72 9.91
N ILE A 50 -1.10 1.34 9.53
CA ILE A 50 -1.42 0.84 8.19
C ILE A 50 -1.15 1.93 7.14
N PHE A 51 -1.63 3.15 7.39
CA PHE A 51 -1.40 4.29 6.50
C PHE A 51 0.11 4.56 6.32
N GLY A 52 0.88 4.59 7.42
CA GLY A 52 2.34 4.79 7.37
C GLY A 52 3.07 3.67 6.65
N ALA A 53 2.67 2.42 6.86
CA ALA A 53 3.24 1.26 6.17
C ALA A 53 3.02 1.35 4.65
N LEU A 54 1.82 1.73 4.22
CA LEU A 54 1.47 1.86 2.81
C LEU A 54 2.10 3.10 2.17
N LEU A 55 2.22 4.19 2.91
CA LEU A 55 2.95 5.36 2.45
C LEU A 55 4.42 4.99 2.16
N ALA A 56 5.07 4.26 3.07
CA ALA A 56 6.45 3.80 2.87
C ALA A 56 6.56 2.79 1.72
N GLY A 57 5.65 1.81 1.65
CA GLY A 57 5.62 0.82 0.58
C GLY A 57 5.35 1.43 -0.80
N GLY A 58 4.36 2.33 -0.90
CA GLY A 58 4.05 3.07 -2.11
C GLY A 58 5.18 3.98 -2.56
N PHE A 59 5.85 4.63 -1.59
CA PHE A 59 7.03 5.45 -1.87
C PHE A 59 8.18 4.62 -2.42
N LEU A 60 8.51 3.48 -1.81
CA LEU A 60 9.55 2.58 -2.31
C LEU A 60 9.22 2.08 -3.72
N ALA A 61 7.99 1.62 -3.95
CA ALA A 61 7.56 1.17 -5.27
C ALA A 61 7.66 2.27 -6.33
N GLY A 62 7.35 3.53 -5.96
CA GLY A 62 7.50 4.69 -6.83
C GLY A 62 8.96 5.08 -7.10
N LEU A 63 9.86 4.84 -6.14
CA LEU A 63 11.30 5.09 -6.33
C LEU A 63 11.96 4.06 -7.23
N VAL A 64 11.63 2.79 -7.08
CA VAL A 64 12.24 1.68 -7.83
C VAL A 64 11.69 1.58 -9.24
N GLY A 65 10.40 1.80 -9.42
CA GLY A 65 9.71 1.68 -10.69
C GLY A 65 10.00 2.82 -11.68
N PRO A 66 9.46 2.79 -12.90
CA PRO A 66 9.63 3.84 -13.90
C PRO A 66 8.99 5.16 -13.46
N ILE A 67 9.63 6.30 -13.78
CA ILE A 67 9.20 7.65 -13.33
C ILE A 67 7.74 7.94 -13.70
N GLY A 68 7.30 7.53 -14.88
CA GLY A 68 5.91 7.74 -15.34
C GLY A 68 4.87 6.82 -14.66
N GLY A 69 5.32 5.77 -13.98
CA GLY A 69 4.49 4.76 -13.30
C GLY A 69 4.44 4.88 -11.77
N ALA A 70 5.16 5.83 -11.16
CA ALA A 70 5.33 5.88 -9.70
C ALA A 70 4.00 5.87 -8.92
N THR A 71 3.02 6.68 -9.32
CA THR A 71 1.69 6.73 -8.70
C THR A 71 0.94 5.41 -8.88
N TRP A 72 1.00 4.82 -10.08
CA TRP A 72 0.34 3.56 -10.38
C TRP A 72 0.92 2.41 -9.56
N ASN A 73 2.25 2.37 -9.41
CA ASN A 73 2.91 1.38 -8.57
C ASN A 73 2.44 1.51 -7.10
N GLY A 74 2.27 2.74 -6.60
CA GLY A 74 1.73 2.98 -5.26
C GLY A 74 0.28 2.51 -5.10
N ILE A 75 -0.58 2.73 -6.11
CA ILE A 75 -1.97 2.24 -6.11
C ILE A 75 -1.98 0.71 -6.11
N ILE A 76 -1.13 0.06 -6.90
CA ILE A 76 -1.06 -1.40 -6.96
C ILE A 76 -0.57 -1.99 -5.65
N VAL A 77 0.38 -1.35 -4.97
CA VAL A 77 0.77 -1.74 -3.60
C VAL A 77 -0.42 -1.70 -2.66
N ALA A 78 -1.23 -0.65 -2.70
CA ALA A 78 -2.41 -0.53 -1.86
C ALA A 78 -3.46 -1.61 -2.16
N VAL A 79 -3.80 -1.80 -3.44
CA VAL A 79 -4.75 -2.85 -3.86
C VAL A 79 -4.23 -4.25 -3.50
N GLY A 80 -2.94 -4.52 -3.74
CA GLY A 80 -2.31 -5.78 -3.37
C GLY A 80 -2.37 -6.03 -1.86
N PHE A 81 -2.19 -4.98 -1.07
CA PHE A 81 -2.28 -5.07 0.39
C PHE A 81 -3.69 -5.41 0.86
N ILE A 82 -4.74 -4.81 0.26
CA ILE A 82 -6.15 -5.15 0.55
C ILE A 82 -6.38 -6.63 0.24
N VAL A 83 -5.97 -7.09 -0.94
CA VAL A 83 -6.13 -8.51 -1.33
C VAL A 83 -5.43 -9.46 -0.35
N VAL A 84 -4.20 -9.13 0.06
CA VAL A 84 -3.46 -9.95 1.04
C VAL A 84 -4.15 -9.94 2.40
N ALA A 85 -4.65 -8.78 2.85
CA ALA A 85 -5.36 -8.65 4.12
C ALA A 85 -6.67 -9.45 4.13
N GLU A 86 -7.48 -9.35 3.07
CA GLU A 86 -8.71 -10.11 2.91
C GLU A 86 -8.45 -11.62 2.84
N LEU A 87 -7.42 -12.03 2.11
CA LEU A 87 -7.04 -13.43 2.01
C LEU A 87 -6.57 -13.98 3.38
N ALA A 88 -5.78 -13.21 4.11
CA ALA A 88 -5.34 -13.58 5.46
C ALA A 88 -6.52 -13.68 6.42
N ALA A 89 -7.50 -12.78 6.34
CA ALA A 89 -8.72 -12.82 7.13
C ALA A 89 -9.59 -14.05 6.78
N ALA A 90 -9.64 -14.43 5.51
CA ALA A 90 -10.42 -15.61 5.07
C ALA A 90 -9.82 -16.95 5.53
N ILE A 91 -8.49 -17.02 5.65
CA ILE A 91 -7.76 -18.24 6.06
C ILE A 91 -7.58 -18.31 7.58
N GLY A 92 -7.70 -17.17 8.27
CA GLY A 92 -7.48 -17.08 9.72
C GLY A 92 -8.47 -17.87 10.55
N PRO A 93 -8.10 -18.25 11.81
CA PRO A 93 -8.96 -19.02 12.71
C PRO A 93 -10.25 -18.27 13.11
N VAL A 94 -10.30 -16.98 12.87
CA VAL A 94 -11.49 -16.13 13.03
C VAL A 94 -12.00 -15.80 11.63
N GLY A 95 -12.43 -16.80 10.89
CA GLY A 95 -13.03 -16.61 9.58
C GLY A 95 -14.31 -15.76 9.63
N PRO A 96 -14.83 -15.29 8.48
CA PRO A 96 -15.95 -14.36 8.38
C PRO A 96 -17.26 -14.86 9.00
N LEU A 97 -17.31 -16.11 9.42
CA LEU A 97 -18.47 -16.72 10.11
C LEU A 97 -18.46 -16.50 11.64
N GLY A 98 -17.41 -15.93 12.21
CA GLY A 98 -17.27 -15.74 13.67
C GLY A 98 -17.51 -14.32 14.18
N SER A 99 -17.53 -13.32 13.33
CA SER A 99 -17.77 -11.92 13.74
C SER A 99 -19.18 -11.49 13.35
N ALA A 100 -20.12 -11.68 14.22
CA ALA A 100 -21.41 -10.99 14.15
C ALA A 100 -21.16 -9.48 14.28
N GLY A 101 -21.31 -8.76 13.17
CA GLY A 101 -21.21 -7.31 13.10
C GLY A 101 -19.94 -6.84 12.40
N LEU A 102 -19.85 -7.10 11.10
CA LEU A 102 -18.98 -6.36 10.22
C LEU A 102 -19.39 -4.88 10.29
N ASP A 103 -18.59 -4.07 10.98
CA ASP A 103 -18.71 -2.62 10.88
C ASP A 103 -18.29 -2.20 9.47
N THR A 104 -19.26 -2.21 8.56
CA THR A 104 -19.07 -1.87 7.14
C THR A 104 -18.43 -0.47 7.00
N LEU A 105 -18.74 0.43 7.93
CA LEU A 105 -18.16 1.77 7.94
C LEU A 105 -16.66 1.71 8.27
N GLY A 106 -16.26 0.89 9.23
CA GLY A 106 -14.86 0.66 9.58
C GLY A 106 -14.06 0.11 8.41
N LEU A 107 -14.60 -0.89 7.70
CA LEU A 107 -13.97 -1.45 6.51
C LEU A 107 -13.75 -0.40 5.40
N VAL A 108 -14.77 0.41 5.13
CA VAL A 108 -14.65 1.47 4.11
C VAL A 108 -13.61 2.52 4.50
N ILE A 109 -13.55 2.90 5.77
CA ILE A 109 -12.54 3.84 6.27
C ILE A 109 -11.14 3.26 6.13
N ASP A 110 -10.94 1.99 6.47
CA ASP A 110 -9.66 1.31 6.34
C ASP A 110 -9.22 1.24 4.88
N ASP A 111 -10.09 0.86 3.96
CA ASP A 111 -9.80 0.82 2.52
C ASP A 111 -9.42 2.20 1.97
N VAL A 112 -10.12 3.26 2.39
CA VAL A 112 -9.78 4.63 2.00
C VAL A 112 -8.41 5.05 2.53
N LEU A 113 -8.07 4.71 3.77
CA LEU A 113 -6.74 4.97 4.35
C LEU A 113 -5.65 4.19 3.61
N ILE A 114 -5.90 2.94 3.28
CA ILE A 114 -4.99 2.08 2.53
C ILE A 114 -4.71 2.67 1.15
N LEU A 115 -5.74 2.98 0.39
CA LEU A 115 -5.62 3.54 -0.95
C LEU A 115 -4.95 4.91 -0.95
N SER A 116 -5.29 5.77 0.02
CA SER A 116 -4.67 7.09 0.15
C SER A 116 -3.18 6.98 0.51
N GLY A 117 -2.80 6.11 1.44
CA GLY A 117 -1.41 5.91 1.84
C GLY A 117 -0.53 5.48 0.66
N GLY A 118 -0.93 4.44 -0.07
CA GLY A 118 -0.18 3.95 -1.23
C GLY A 118 -0.10 4.99 -2.37
N THR A 119 -1.20 5.68 -2.66
CA THR A 119 -1.25 6.71 -3.70
C THR A 119 -0.35 7.90 -3.36
N ILE A 120 -0.44 8.42 -2.14
CA ILE A 120 0.39 9.55 -1.68
C ILE A 120 1.87 9.15 -1.67
N GLY A 121 2.19 7.94 -1.21
CA GLY A 121 3.56 7.42 -1.25
C GLY A 121 4.12 7.40 -2.67
N GLY A 122 3.38 6.84 -3.62
CA GLY A 122 3.78 6.80 -5.03
C GLY A 122 3.92 8.20 -5.66
N LEU A 123 3.01 9.13 -5.35
CA LEU A 123 3.09 10.52 -5.79
C LEU A 123 4.34 11.22 -5.24
N ALA A 124 4.62 11.06 -3.94
CA ALA A 124 5.78 11.65 -3.29
C ALA A 124 7.09 11.17 -3.93
N ALA A 125 7.20 9.87 -4.20
CA ALA A 125 8.35 9.29 -4.90
C ALA A 125 8.52 9.90 -6.30
N GLY A 126 7.43 10.04 -7.06
CA GLY A 126 7.44 10.66 -8.38
C GLY A 126 7.92 12.10 -8.36
N LEU A 127 7.52 12.87 -7.34
CA LEU A 127 7.96 14.26 -7.16
C LEU A 127 9.45 14.36 -6.81
N VAL A 128 9.93 13.52 -5.89
CA VAL A 128 11.35 13.48 -5.50
C VAL A 128 12.21 13.17 -6.72
N ARG A 129 11.88 12.14 -7.49
CA ARG A 129 12.67 11.76 -8.68
C ARG A 129 12.68 12.81 -9.77
N ARG A 130 11.60 13.57 -9.96
CA ARG A 130 11.56 14.69 -10.92
C ARG A 130 12.48 15.84 -10.51
N ARG A 131 12.66 16.05 -9.19
CA ARG A 131 13.58 17.11 -8.67
C ARG A 131 15.04 16.71 -8.81
N THR A 132 15.37 15.44 -8.63
CA THR A 132 16.76 14.95 -8.74
C THR A 132 17.23 14.75 -10.18
N ALA A 133 16.30 14.72 -11.14
CA ALA A 133 16.62 14.58 -12.57
C ALA A 133 16.83 15.92 -13.29
N ARG A 134 16.73 17.05 -12.57
CA ARG A 134 17.04 18.42 -13.09
C ARG A 134 18.42 18.86 -12.65
#